data_0cf0cce2cc9e9ca2615b261943f31d86
#
_entry.id   0cf0cce2cc9e9ca2615b261943f31d86
#
_cell.length_a   1.000
_cell.length_b   1.000
_cell.length_c   1.000
_cell.angle_alpha   90.00
_cell.angle_beta   90.00
_cell.angle_gamma   90.00
#
_symmetry.space_group_name_H-M   'P 1'
#
loop_
_entity.id
_entity.type
_entity.pdbx_description
1 polymer ?
#
loop_
_entity_poly.entity_id
_entity_poly.type
_entity_poly.pdbx_seq_one_letter_code
_entity_poly.pdbx_strand_id
1 'polypeptide(L)'
;MISFENISFSYPSKELYKDVSFKIEKGEFAFLIGESGTGKTTLLRMINMELFPQKGDLIVYGFSAKSIKKPEIPVLRRKIGFVFQDYKLLDDRNVFDNVALPLYLSGMKPELIKKKVFNILNEVGVFDSYKKMPRELSGGEQQRVSIARAIVNEPYILIADEPTGNLDPFVSFEIIKLLLNINYKGTAVFMATHNYEIVRKLKSKRLMQIKDKKIFDVVIKE
;
A
#
# COMPACT_ATOMS: atom_id res chain seq x y z
N MET A 1 -3.87 13.25 7.98
CA MET A 1 -3.95 11.79 8.19
C MET A 1 -2.59 11.14 8.23
N ILE A 2 -1.75 11.33 7.23
CA ILE A 2 -0.30 11.07 7.27
C ILE A 2 0.40 12.39 7.04
N SER A 3 1.37 12.74 7.90
CA SER A 3 2.15 13.97 7.79
C SER A 3 3.63 13.64 7.86
N PHE A 4 4.38 14.07 6.86
CA PHE A 4 5.83 14.10 6.84
C PHE A 4 6.26 15.52 7.15
N GLU A 5 7.07 15.73 8.17
CA GLU A 5 7.50 17.03 8.66
C GLU A 5 9.01 17.10 8.73
N ASN A 6 9.64 17.77 7.75
CA ASN A 6 11.08 17.95 7.62
C ASN A 6 11.89 16.64 7.71
N ILE A 7 11.39 15.61 7.07
CA ILE A 7 11.99 14.27 7.10
C ILE A 7 13.32 14.26 6.36
N SER A 8 14.37 13.77 7.04
CA SER A 8 15.62 13.37 6.38
C SER A 8 15.94 11.92 6.72
N PHE A 9 16.43 11.19 5.72
CA PHE A 9 16.78 9.77 5.87
C PHE A 9 17.90 9.38 4.92
N SER A 10 18.84 8.60 5.46
CA SER A 10 19.97 8.03 4.73
C SER A 10 20.16 6.57 5.09
N TYR A 11 20.50 5.74 4.11
CA TYR A 11 21.23 4.51 4.37
C TYR A 11 22.72 4.82 4.53
N PRO A 12 23.54 3.92 5.08
CA PRO A 12 24.97 4.20 5.28
C PRO A 12 25.72 4.68 4.03
N SER A 13 25.30 4.20 2.85
CA SER A 13 25.93 4.51 1.56
C SER A 13 25.19 5.56 0.73
N LYS A 14 23.98 5.99 1.14
CA LYS A 14 23.13 6.83 0.27
C LYS A 14 22.12 7.66 1.06
N GLU A 15 22.19 8.98 0.92
CA GLU A 15 21.13 9.87 1.39
C GLU A 15 19.93 9.81 0.42
N LEU A 16 18.76 9.48 0.93
CA LEU A 16 17.53 9.35 0.13
C LEU A 16 16.62 10.58 0.22
N TYR A 17 16.48 11.15 1.42
CA TYR A 17 15.61 12.31 1.65
C TYR A 17 16.33 13.38 2.43
N LYS A 18 16.05 14.63 2.06
CA LYS A 18 16.54 15.81 2.74
C LYS A 18 15.40 16.81 2.88
N ASP A 19 14.96 17.06 4.12
CA ASP A 19 13.96 18.10 4.46
C ASP A 19 12.63 17.92 3.70
N VAL A 20 12.10 16.68 3.66
CA VAL A 20 10.88 16.34 2.95
C VAL A 20 9.66 16.60 3.84
N SER A 21 8.71 17.39 3.33
CA SER A 21 7.44 17.67 4.00
C SER A 21 6.28 17.55 3.02
N PHE A 22 5.27 16.75 3.37
CA PHE A 22 3.99 16.64 2.66
C PHE A 22 2.97 15.95 3.55
N LYS A 23 1.70 15.95 3.11
CA LYS A 23 0.61 15.25 3.79
C LYS A 23 -0.18 14.40 2.81
N ILE A 24 -0.77 13.32 3.29
CA ILE A 24 -1.79 12.54 2.59
C ILE A 24 -3.08 12.66 3.41
N GLU A 25 -4.13 13.12 2.76
CA GLU A 25 -5.42 13.36 3.40
C GLU A 25 -6.32 12.10 3.42
N LYS A 26 -7.37 12.15 4.21
CA LYS A 26 -8.36 11.04 4.28
C LYS A 26 -9.09 10.90 2.95
N GLY A 27 -9.19 9.68 2.43
CA GLY A 27 -9.86 9.39 1.16
C GLY A 27 -9.11 9.87 -0.09
N GLU A 28 -7.91 10.42 0.07
CA GLU A 28 -7.09 10.87 -1.05
C GLU A 28 -6.54 9.68 -1.86
N PHE A 29 -6.48 9.83 -3.18
CA PHE A 29 -5.69 8.95 -4.05
C PHE A 29 -4.49 9.74 -4.56
N ALA A 30 -3.29 9.32 -4.17
CA ALA A 30 -2.05 9.97 -4.58
C ALA A 30 -1.05 8.97 -5.17
N PHE A 31 -0.38 9.37 -6.24
CA PHE A 31 0.75 8.67 -6.81
C PHE A 31 2.08 9.21 -6.29
N LEU A 32 3.03 8.31 -6.11
CA LEU A 32 4.43 8.63 -5.88
C LEU A 32 5.26 8.07 -7.03
N ILE A 33 5.80 8.93 -7.87
CA ILE A 33 6.65 8.53 -9.00
C ILE A 33 8.12 8.90 -8.74
N GLY A 34 9.00 8.23 -9.45
CA GLY A 34 10.45 8.46 -9.41
C GLY A 34 11.19 7.29 -10.02
N GLU A 35 12.43 7.52 -10.40
CA GLU A 35 13.30 6.48 -10.93
C GLU A 35 13.51 5.33 -9.95
N SER A 36 14.01 4.20 -10.44
CA SER A 36 14.37 3.09 -9.57
C SER A 36 15.45 3.51 -8.59
N GLY A 37 15.33 3.08 -7.33
CA GLY A 37 16.30 3.40 -6.29
C GLY A 37 16.23 4.83 -5.73
N THR A 38 15.22 5.64 -6.07
CA THR A 38 15.01 6.98 -5.47
C THR A 38 14.46 6.94 -4.05
N GLY A 39 13.98 5.76 -3.61
CA GLY A 39 13.50 5.59 -2.24
C GLY A 39 11.99 5.36 -2.11
N LYS A 40 11.20 5.24 -3.19
CA LYS A 40 9.75 5.04 -3.10
C LYS A 40 9.35 4.00 -2.06
N THR A 41 9.88 2.79 -2.17
CA THR A 41 9.67 1.70 -1.19
C THR A 41 10.09 2.08 0.23
N THR A 42 11.21 2.80 0.38
CA THR A 42 11.69 3.26 1.70
C THR A 42 10.68 4.18 2.37
N LEU A 43 10.08 5.09 1.61
CA LEU A 43 9.05 6.00 2.12
C LEU A 43 7.80 5.24 2.57
N LEU A 44 7.36 4.27 1.76
CA LEU A 44 6.21 3.42 2.10
C LEU A 44 6.49 2.60 3.37
N ARG A 45 7.71 2.06 3.53
CA ARG A 45 8.13 1.33 4.74
C ARG A 45 8.20 2.22 5.97
N MET A 46 8.50 3.52 5.83
CA MET A 46 8.40 4.46 6.95
C MET A 46 6.94 4.62 7.40
N ILE A 47 5.98 4.77 6.49
CA ILE A 47 4.56 4.87 6.84
C ILE A 47 4.12 3.63 7.65
N ASN A 48 4.65 2.46 7.30
CA ASN A 48 4.37 1.20 8.01
C ASN A 48 5.18 1.02 9.32
N MET A 49 5.94 2.05 9.74
CA MET A 49 6.85 2.00 10.92
C MET A 49 7.79 0.79 10.90
N GLU A 50 8.33 0.46 9.73
CA GLU A 50 9.45 -0.48 9.56
C GLU A 50 10.79 0.24 9.58
N LEU A 51 10.78 1.50 9.15
CA LEU A 51 11.91 2.41 9.16
C LEU A 51 11.48 3.71 9.83
N PHE A 52 12.45 4.36 10.49
CA PHE A 52 12.22 5.60 11.21
C PHE A 52 13.08 6.71 10.62
N PRO A 53 12.57 7.94 10.48
CA PRO A 53 13.37 9.07 10.01
C PRO A 53 14.49 9.41 10.99
N GLN A 54 15.61 9.87 10.47
CA GLN A 54 16.74 10.34 11.28
C GLN A 54 16.54 11.78 11.76
N LYS A 55 15.81 12.59 10.97
CA LYS A 55 15.39 13.94 11.34
C LYS A 55 13.94 14.16 10.92
N GLY A 56 13.31 15.15 11.53
CA GLY A 56 11.90 15.45 11.31
C GLY A 56 10.98 14.53 12.10
N ASP A 57 9.68 14.56 11.81
CA ASP A 57 8.71 13.64 12.38
C ASP A 57 7.75 13.12 11.32
N LEU A 58 7.40 11.83 11.43
CA LEU A 58 6.37 11.19 10.64
C LEU A 58 5.19 10.85 11.53
N ILE A 59 4.05 11.46 11.25
CA ILE A 59 2.82 11.21 11.97
C ILE A 59 1.87 10.41 11.08
N VAL A 60 1.44 9.25 11.56
CA VAL A 60 0.52 8.36 10.85
C VAL A 60 -0.67 8.06 11.74
N TYR A 61 -1.87 8.58 11.41
CA TYR A 61 -3.09 8.40 12.21
C TYR A 61 -2.93 8.78 13.69
N GLY A 62 -2.18 9.83 13.97
CA GLY A 62 -1.90 10.33 15.33
C GLY A 62 -0.74 9.62 16.04
N PHE A 63 -0.14 8.60 15.45
CA PHE A 63 1.09 7.98 15.97
C PHE A 63 2.31 8.70 15.37
N SER A 64 3.15 9.28 16.23
CA SER A 64 4.40 9.91 15.83
C SER A 64 5.55 8.89 15.84
N ALA A 65 6.34 8.88 14.78
CA ALA A 65 7.52 8.03 14.66
C ALA A 65 8.56 8.29 15.77
N LYS A 66 8.58 9.50 16.34
CA LYS A 66 9.48 9.86 17.46
C LYS A 66 9.09 9.22 18.79
N SER A 67 7.80 8.93 19.00
CA SER A 67 7.29 8.54 20.32
C SER A 67 6.56 7.20 20.33
N ILE A 68 6.24 6.61 19.16
CA ILE A 68 5.52 5.33 19.09
C ILE A 68 6.28 4.22 19.79
N LYS A 69 5.59 3.49 20.65
CA LYS A 69 6.14 2.34 21.37
C LYS A 69 5.95 1.04 20.58
N LYS A 70 6.85 0.08 20.76
CA LYS A 70 6.77 -1.23 20.07
C LYS A 70 5.40 -1.91 20.11
N PRO A 71 4.65 -1.93 21.24
CA PRO A 71 3.31 -2.52 21.30
C PRO A 71 2.24 -1.76 20.49
N GLU A 72 2.46 -0.49 20.17
CA GLU A 72 1.51 0.34 19.40
C GLU A 72 1.65 0.13 17.90
N ILE A 73 2.83 -0.31 17.41
CA ILE A 73 3.09 -0.55 15.99
C ILE A 73 2.07 -1.53 15.38
N PRO A 74 1.77 -2.70 15.98
CA PRO A 74 0.72 -3.58 15.46
C PRO A 74 -0.68 -2.95 15.43
N VAL A 75 -0.97 -2.05 16.39
CA VAL A 75 -2.26 -1.32 16.41
C VAL A 75 -2.34 -0.35 15.22
N LEU A 76 -1.27 0.38 14.93
CA LEU A 76 -1.18 1.24 13.76
C LEU A 76 -1.27 0.42 12.46
N ARG A 77 -0.50 -0.67 12.33
CA ARG A 77 -0.47 -1.50 11.11
C ARG A 77 -1.82 -2.10 10.75
N ARG A 78 -2.71 -2.35 11.72
CA ARG A 78 -4.10 -2.76 11.44
C ARG A 78 -4.93 -1.68 10.73
N LYS A 79 -4.53 -0.41 10.82
CA LYS A 79 -5.16 0.74 10.13
C LYS A 79 -4.60 0.99 8.73
N ILE A 80 -3.55 0.25 8.35
CA ILE A 80 -2.82 0.37 7.08
C ILE A 80 -2.93 -0.97 6.35
N GLY A 81 -3.42 -0.95 5.11
CA GLY A 81 -3.27 -2.05 4.19
C GLY A 81 -1.96 -1.87 3.41
N PHE A 82 -1.20 -2.94 3.20
CA PHE A 82 0.03 -2.88 2.42
C PHE A 82 0.01 -3.92 1.30
N VAL A 83 0.16 -3.45 0.05
CA VAL A 83 0.27 -4.26 -1.16
C VAL A 83 1.71 -4.20 -1.64
N PHE A 84 2.36 -5.35 -1.71
CA PHE A 84 3.77 -5.48 -2.11
C PHE A 84 3.88 -5.77 -3.61
N GLN A 85 4.99 -5.38 -4.21
CA GLN A 85 5.32 -5.64 -5.62
C GLN A 85 5.37 -7.14 -5.94
N ASP A 86 5.89 -7.96 -5.01
CA ASP A 86 6.07 -9.40 -5.14
C ASP A 86 5.00 -10.20 -4.37
N TYR A 87 3.81 -9.62 -4.23
CA TYR A 87 2.60 -10.17 -3.59
C TYR A 87 2.79 -10.57 -2.12
N LYS A 88 3.93 -11.12 -1.71
CA LYS A 88 4.25 -11.62 -0.36
C LYS A 88 3.17 -12.55 0.19
N LEU A 89 2.59 -13.40 -0.66
CA LEU A 89 1.69 -14.46 -0.22
C LEU A 89 2.47 -15.54 0.53
N LEU A 90 1.82 -16.15 1.50
CA LEU A 90 2.37 -17.28 2.23
C LEU A 90 2.17 -18.55 1.41
N ASP A 91 3.26 -19.18 0.97
CA ASP A 91 3.23 -20.33 0.06
C ASP A 91 2.75 -21.63 0.72
N ASP A 92 2.78 -21.67 2.06
CA ASP A 92 2.28 -22.77 2.88
C ASP A 92 0.78 -22.66 3.21
N ARG A 93 0.09 -21.64 2.68
CA ARG A 93 -1.32 -21.35 2.96
C ARG A 93 -2.10 -21.10 1.67
N ASN A 94 -3.34 -21.58 1.65
CA ASN A 94 -4.25 -21.29 0.54
C ASN A 94 -4.69 -19.81 0.50
N VAL A 95 -5.46 -19.46 -0.51
CA VAL A 95 -5.98 -18.09 -0.70
C VAL A 95 -6.81 -17.62 0.50
N PHE A 96 -7.73 -18.48 0.99
CA PHE A 96 -8.55 -18.13 2.14
C PHE A 96 -7.70 -17.80 3.36
N ASP A 97 -6.73 -18.64 3.69
CA ASP A 97 -5.88 -18.46 4.88
C ASP A 97 -4.94 -17.27 4.75
N ASN A 98 -4.45 -16.99 3.52
CA ASN A 98 -3.69 -15.76 3.26
C ASN A 98 -4.50 -14.50 3.59
N VAL A 99 -5.76 -14.45 3.15
CA VAL A 99 -6.65 -13.29 3.37
C VAL A 99 -7.17 -13.26 4.81
N ALA A 100 -7.38 -14.40 5.44
CA ALA A 100 -7.87 -14.50 6.82
C ALA A 100 -6.83 -14.09 7.86
N LEU A 101 -5.53 -14.18 7.55
CA LEU A 101 -4.44 -13.99 8.49
C LEU A 101 -4.55 -12.67 9.31
N PRO A 102 -4.78 -11.49 8.71
CA PRO A 102 -4.91 -10.24 9.47
C PRO A 102 -6.10 -10.27 10.45
N LEU A 103 -7.17 -10.99 10.13
CA LEU A 103 -8.36 -11.11 10.99
C LEU A 103 -8.08 -12.06 12.16
N TYR A 104 -7.36 -13.15 11.96
CA TYR A 104 -6.88 -14.01 13.06
C TYR A 104 -6.01 -13.24 14.04
N LEU A 105 -5.07 -12.45 13.52
CA LEU A 105 -4.18 -11.62 14.34
C LEU A 105 -4.91 -10.49 15.09
N SER A 106 -6.10 -10.11 14.63
CA SER A 106 -6.95 -9.13 15.32
C SER A 106 -7.84 -9.77 16.41
N GLY A 107 -7.84 -11.11 16.55
CA GLY A 107 -8.66 -11.83 17.53
C GLY A 107 -10.14 -11.95 17.11
N MET A 108 -10.46 -11.82 15.83
CA MET A 108 -11.83 -11.95 15.34
C MET A 108 -12.35 -13.38 15.46
N LYS A 109 -13.65 -13.54 15.74
CA LYS A 109 -14.31 -14.86 15.82
C LYS A 109 -14.32 -15.57 14.47
N PRO A 110 -14.10 -16.91 14.42
CA PRO A 110 -13.99 -17.68 13.16
C PRO A 110 -15.16 -17.51 12.20
N GLU A 111 -16.40 -17.44 12.70
CA GLU A 111 -17.60 -17.31 11.88
C GLU A 111 -17.62 -15.95 11.14
N LEU A 112 -17.16 -14.88 11.80
CA LEU A 112 -17.04 -13.55 11.20
C LEU A 112 -15.89 -13.48 10.20
N ILE A 113 -14.78 -14.18 10.48
CA ILE A 113 -13.64 -14.30 9.55
C ILE A 113 -14.11 -14.90 8.24
N LYS A 114 -14.79 -16.04 8.29
CA LYS A 114 -15.27 -16.72 7.07
C LYS A 114 -16.15 -15.81 6.22
N LYS A 115 -17.10 -15.11 6.85
CA LYS A 115 -17.99 -14.16 6.16
C LYS A 115 -17.21 -13.01 5.52
N LYS A 116 -16.29 -12.37 6.25
CA LYS A 116 -15.49 -11.25 5.73
C LYS A 116 -14.58 -11.67 4.59
N VAL A 117 -13.88 -12.79 4.75
CA VAL A 117 -12.98 -13.31 3.71
C VAL A 117 -13.74 -13.62 2.43
N PHE A 118 -14.86 -14.31 2.50
CA PHE A 118 -15.65 -14.62 1.30
C PHE A 118 -16.19 -13.37 0.63
N ASN A 119 -16.66 -12.39 1.40
CA ASN A 119 -17.12 -11.12 0.83
C ASN A 119 -15.99 -10.39 0.09
N ILE A 120 -14.80 -10.30 0.69
CA ILE A 120 -13.68 -9.60 0.06
C ILE A 120 -13.14 -10.35 -1.16
N LEU A 121 -13.09 -11.71 -1.13
CA LEU A 121 -12.68 -12.52 -2.28
C LEU A 121 -13.63 -12.34 -3.48
N ASN A 122 -14.93 -12.22 -3.22
CA ASN A 122 -15.91 -11.85 -4.26
C ASN A 122 -15.66 -10.43 -4.78
N GLU A 123 -15.43 -9.47 -3.89
CA GLU A 123 -15.17 -8.07 -4.26
C GLU A 123 -13.95 -7.92 -5.18
N VAL A 124 -12.87 -8.64 -4.88
CA VAL A 124 -11.65 -8.60 -5.71
C VAL A 124 -11.68 -9.57 -6.90
N GLY A 125 -12.74 -10.39 -7.04
CA GLY A 125 -12.96 -11.28 -8.18
C GLY A 125 -12.07 -12.52 -8.20
N VAL A 126 -11.78 -13.15 -7.04
CA VAL A 126 -11.01 -14.41 -6.93
C VAL A 126 -11.67 -15.43 -5.99
N PHE A 127 -12.98 -15.32 -5.81
CA PHE A 127 -13.71 -16.22 -4.91
C PHE A 127 -13.54 -17.70 -5.28
N ASP A 128 -13.62 -18.05 -6.57
CA ASP A 128 -13.53 -19.45 -7.02
C ASP A 128 -12.16 -20.08 -6.73
N SER A 129 -11.16 -19.26 -6.46
CA SER A 129 -9.80 -19.71 -6.16
C SER A 129 -9.51 -19.83 -4.65
N TYR A 130 -10.51 -19.72 -3.75
CA TYR A 130 -10.26 -19.61 -2.29
C TYR A 130 -9.53 -20.80 -1.67
N LYS A 131 -9.60 -22.01 -2.27
CA LYS A 131 -8.88 -23.21 -1.82
C LYS A 131 -7.50 -23.38 -2.46
N LYS A 132 -7.22 -22.68 -3.56
CA LYS A 132 -5.95 -22.81 -4.29
C LYS A 132 -4.78 -22.30 -3.47
N MET A 133 -3.62 -22.87 -3.71
CA MET A 133 -2.34 -22.36 -3.19
C MET A 133 -1.82 -21.22 -4.07
N PRO A 134 -1.00 -20.29 -3.55
CA PRO A 134 -0.47 -19.18 -4.35
C PRO A 134 0.17 -19.57 -5.68
N ARG A 135 0.92 -20.67 -5.70
CA ARG A 135 1.58 -21.21 -6.92
C ARG A 135 0.63 -21.67 -8.03
N GLU A 136 -0.65 -21.88 -7.71
CA GLU A 136 -1.68 -22.30 -8.66
C GLU A 136 -2.42 -21.10 -9.29
N LEU A 137 -2.04 -19.88 -8.89
CA LEU A 137 -2.65 -18.63 -9.32
C LEU A 137 -1.80 -17.94 -10.40
N SER A 138 -2.46 -17.30 -11.36
CA SER A 138 -1.83 -16.32 -12.23
C SER A 138 -1.32 -15.12 -11.43
N GLY A 139 -0.37 -14.32 -11.99
CA GLY A 139 0.14 -13.12 -11.34
C GLY A 139 -0.96 -12.12 -10.98
N GLY A 140 -1.95 -11.95 -11.86
CA GLY A 140 -3.10 -11.09 -11.60
C GLY A 140 -3.98 -11.58 -10.44
N GLU A 141 -4.22 -12.90 -10.35
CA GLU A 141 -4.95 -13.49 -9.21
C GLU A 141 -4.16 -13.33 -7.90
N GLN A 142 -2.84 -13.57 -7.92
CA GLN A 142 -1.97 -13.37 -6.75
C GLN A 142 -2.04 -11.92 -6.27
N GLN A 143 -2.03 -10.96 -7.19
CA GLN A 143 -2.15 -9.55 -6.86
C GLN A 143 -3.52 -9.22 -6.24
N ARG A 144 -4.61 -9.76 -6.80
CA ARG A 144 -5.95 -9.60 -6.23
C ARG A 144 -6.04 -10.19 -4.82
N VAL A 145 -5.43 -11.34 -4.57
CA VAL A 145 -5.34 -11.95 -3.21
C VAL A 145 -4.51 -11.09 -2.26
N SER A 146 -3.39 -10.53 -2.72
CA SER A 146 -2.58 -9.59 -1.94
C SER A 146 -3.37 -8.33 -1.56
N ILE A 147 -4.14 -7.77 -2.50
CA ILE A 147 -5.04 -6.63 -2.24
C ILE A 147 -6.14 -7.04 -1.25
N ALA A 148 -6.79 -8.20 -1.44
CA ALA A 148 -7.82 -8.70 -0.52
C ALA A 148 -7.29 -8.79 0.91
N ARG A 149 -6.10 -9.38 1.09
CA ARG A 149 -5.44 -9.46 2.40
C ARG A 149 -5.16 -8.08 3.00
N ALA A 150 -4.77 -7.12 2.17
CA ALA A 150 -4.47 -5.77 2.63
C ALA A 150 -5.72 -5.01 3.10
N ILE A 151 -6.89 -5.25 2.48
CA ILE A 151 -8.11 -4.49 2.77
C ILE A 151 -9.12 -5.21 3.67
N VAL A 152 -8.92 -6.48 4.01
CA VAL A 152 -9.88 -7.29 4.78
C VAL A 152 -10.18 -6.72 6.18
N ASN A 153 -9.25 -5.96 6.77
CA ASN A 153 -9.42 -5.23 8.03
C ASN A 153 -10.03 -3.83 7.86
N GLU A 154 -10.48 -3.47 6.65
CA GLU A 154 -11.05 -2.15 6.36
C GLU A 154 -10.10 -1.01 6.77
N PRO A 155 -8.88 -0.97 6.23
CA PRO A 155 -7.88 0.02 6.61
C PRO A 155 -8.29 1.43 6.18
N TYR A 156 -7.76 2.44 6.86
CA TYR A 156 -7.98 3.84 6.48
C TYR A 156 -7.14 4.27 5.28
N ILE A 157 -6.04 3.58 5.03
CA ILE A 157 -5.19 3.78 3.86
C ILE A 157 -4.68 2.45 3.31
N LEU A 158 -4.63 2.35 2.00
CA LEU A 158 -3.96 1.29 1.25
C LEU A 158 -2.68 1.86 0.66
N ILE A 159 -1.56 1.32 1.07
CA ILE A 159 -0.24 1.60 0.50
C ILE A 159 0.06 0.54 -0.54
N ALA A 160 0.41 0.93 -1.75
CA ALA A 160 0.71 0.00 -2.83
C ALA A 160 2.11 0.31 -3.42
N ASP A 161 3.02 -0.64 -3.30
CA ASP A 161 4.37 -0.55 -3.86
C ASP A 161 4.44 -1.31 -5.18
N GLU A 162 4.46 -0.57 -6.30
CA GLU A 162 4.51 -1.10 -7.67
C GLU A 162 3.47 -2.22 -7.94
N PRO A 163 2.17 -2.01 -7.62
CA PRO A 163 1.18 -3.10 -7.62
C PRO A 163 0.88 -3.70 -9.00
N THR A 164 1.43 -3.13 -10.06
CA THR A 164 1.26 -3.55 -11.45
C THR A 164 2.57 -3.91 -12.14
N GLY A 165 3.70 -3.89 -11.41
CA GLY A 165 5.04 -3.98 -11.99
C GLY A 165 5.35 -5.31 -12.71
N ASN A 166 4.68 -6.40 -12.35
CA ASN A 166 4.90 -7.74 -12.90
C ASN A 166 3.69 -8.25 -13.71
N LEU A 167 2.81 -7.35 -14.15
CA LEU A 167 1.56 -7.70 -14.82
C LEU A 167 1.53 -7.14 -16.25
N ASP A 168 0.83 -7.83 -17.14
CA ASP A 168 0.57 -7.30 -18.46
C ASP A 168 -0.32 -6.03 -18.41
N PRO A 169 -0.37 -5.22 -19.49
CA PRO A 169 -1.08 -3.95 -19.49
C PRO A 169 -2.59 -4.08 -19.21
N PHE A 170 -3.24 -5.15 -19.66
CA PHE A 170 -4.66 -5.36 -19.47
C PHE A 170 -4.97 -5.67 -17.99
N VAL A 171 -4.26 -6.63 -17.42
CA VAL A 171 -4.39 -6.99 -16.00
C VAL A 171 -3.99 -5.81 -15.11
N SER A 172 -2.96 -5.06 -15.47
CA SER A 172 -2.55 -3.83 -14.77
C SER A 172 -3.70 -2.84 -14.67
N PHE A 173 -4.43 -2.62 -15.77
CA PHE A 173 -5.58 -1.72 -15.78
C PHE A 173 -6.72 -2.20 -14.88
N GLU A 174 -6.99 -3.51 -14.85
CA GLU A 174 -7.98 -4.09 -13.94
C GLU A 174 -7.60 -3.94 -12.46
N ILE A 175 -6.32 -4.09 -12.12
CA ILE A 175 -5.83 -3.82 -10.75
C ILE A 175 -6.03 -2.33 -10.39
N ILE A 176 -5.75 -1.41 -11.31
CA ILE A 176 -5.97 0.02 -11.07
C ILE A 176 -7.46 0.33 -10.86
N LYS A 177 -8.35 -0.26 -11.65
CA LYS A 177 -9.81 -0.12 -11.42
C LYS A 177 -10.21 -0.60 -10.02
N LEU A 178 -9.63 -1.73 -9.57
CA LEU A 178 -9.87 -2.24 -8.23
C LEU A 178 -9.41 -1.25 -7.16
N LEU A 179 -8.21 -0.67 -7.29
CA LEU A 179 -7.69 0.33 -6.36
C LEU A 179 -8.56 1.61 -6.36
N LEU A 180 -9.05 2.04 -7.51
CA LEU A 180 -10.00 3.17 -7.61
C LEU A 180 -11.32 2.87 -6.91
N ASN A 181 -11.85 1.66 -7.04
CA ASN A 181 -13.06 1.23 -6.35
C ASN A 181 -12.89 1.25 -4.83
N ILE A 182 -11.74 0.75 -4.34
CA ILE A 182 -11.38 0.79 -2.91
C ILE A 182 -11.32 2.25 -2.43
N ASN A 183 -10.71 3.13 -3.22
CA ASN A 183 -10.65 4.55 -2.90
C ASN A 183 -12.04 5.22 -2.90
N TYR A 184 -12.89 4.90 -3.87
CA TYR A 184 -14.25 5.41 -3.93
C TYR A 184 -15.10 5.06 -2.70
N LYS A 185 -14.82 3.90 -2.08
CA LYS A 185 -15.43 3.48 -0.80
C LYS A 185 -14.88 4.23 0.43
N GLY A 186 -13.93 5.14 0.25
CA GLY A 186 -13.40 6.04 1.29
C GLY A 186 -12.03 5.66 1.85
N THR A 187 -11.44 4.53 1.46
CA THR A 187 -10.05 4.20 1.81
C THR A 187 -9.10 5.10 1.03
N ALA A 188 -8.18 5.81 1.69
CA ALA A 188 -7.13 6.52 0.99
C ALA A 188 -6.21 5.54 0.26
N VAL A 189 -5.64 5.93 -0.88
CA VAL A 189 -4.69 5.11 -1.63
C VAL A 189 -3.42 5.90 -1.89
N PHE A 190 -2.28 5.36 -1.49
CA PHE A 190 -0.97 5.92 -1.78
C PHE A 190 -0.15 4.90 -2.56
N MET A 191 0.00 5.12 -3.85
CA MET A 191 0.60 4.17 -4.78
C MET A 191 1.94 4.67 -5.30
N ALA A 192 3.00 3.94 -5.00
CA ALA A 192 4.30 4.11 -5.66
C ALA A 192 4.30 3.36 -7.00
N THR A 193 4.74 4.02 -8.07
CA THR A 193 4.86 3.39 -9.38
C THR A 193 5.87 4.13 -10.27
N HIS A 194 6.44 3.42 -11.23
CA HIS A 194 7.19 3.97 -12.36
C HIS A 194 6.40 3.88 -13.68
N ASN A 195 5.16 3.38 -13.64
CA ASN A 195 4.30 3.27 -14.83
C ASN A 195 3.62 4.61 -15.16
N TYR A 196 4.28 5.42 -15.98
CA TYR A 196 3.78 6.73 -16.39
C TYR A 196 2.50 6.68 -17.24
N GLU A 197 2.22 5.57 -17.93
CA GLU A 197 0.99 5.43 -18.72
C GLU A 197 -0.25 5.39 -17.83
N ILE A 198 -0.18 4.64 -16.73
CA ILE A 198 -1.24 4.59 -15.72
C ILE A 198 -1.46 5.98 -15.12
N VAL A 199 -0.37 6.65 -14.75
CA VAL A 199 -0.42 7.98 -14.13
C VAL A 199 -1.05 8.99 -15.08
N ARG A 200 -0.70 8.98 -16.37
CA ARG A 200 -1.30 9.86 -17.39
C ARG A 200 -2.80 9.65 -17.56
N LYS A 201 -3.28 8.40 -17.53
CA LYS A 201 -4.72 8.08 -17.61
C LYS A 201 -5.50 8.57 -16.40
N LEU A 202 -4.84 8.76 -15.26
CA LEU A 202 -5.44 9.20 -13.99
C LEU A 202 -4.94 10.58 -13.57
N LYS A 203 -4.73 11.49 -14.54
CA LYS A 203 -4.20 12.84 -14.31
C LYS A 203 -5.02 13.71 -13.33
N SER A 204 -6.26 13.34 -13.03
CA SER A 204 -7.09 14.01 -12.02
C SER A 204 -6.69 13.66 -10.58
N LYS A 205 -5.84 12.65 -10.38
CA LYS A 205 -5.34 12.26 -9.06
C LYS A 205 -4.06 13.01 -8.73
N ARG A 206 -3.81 13.23 -7.45
CA ARG A 206 -2.59 13.89 -7.00
C ARG A 206 -1.37 13.11 -7.43
N LEU A 207 -0.38 13.80 -7.97
CA LEU A 207 0.88 13.23 -8.40
C LEU A 207 2.04 13.88 -7.64
N MET A 208 2.84 13.06 -7.00
CA MET A 208 4.07 13.47 -6.33
C MET A 208 5.27 12.79 -6.97
N GLN A 209 6.37 13.51 -7.11
CA GLN A 209 7.62 13.01 -7.67
C GLN A 209 8.75 13.11 -6.67
N ILE A 210 9.51 12.00 -6.54
CA ILE A 210 10.81 12.02 -5.86
C ILE A 210 11.88 12.44 -6.87
N LYS A 211 12.51 13.57 -6.62
CA LYS A 211 13.64 14.07 -7.41
C LYS A 211 14.61 14.83 -6.49
N ASP A 212 15.92 14.65 -6.69
CA ASP A 212 16.98 15.36 -5.97
C ASP A 212 16.79 15.31 -4.43
N LYS A 213 16.44 14.11 -3.90
CA LYS A 213 16.21 13.83 -2.48
C LYS A 213 15.01 14.60 -1.87
N LYS A 214 14.18 15.21 -2.69
CA LYS A 214 12.95 15.93 -2.30
C LYS A 214 11.73 15.30 -2.94
N ILE A 215 10.56 15.69 -2.44
CA ILE A 215 9.26 15.28 -3.00
C ILE A 215 8.51 16.55 -3.40
N PHE A 216 8.01 16.56 -4.62
CA PHE A 216 7.28 17.68 -5.20
C PHE A 216 5.91 17.22 -5.68
N ASP A 217 4.89 18.05 -5.49
CA ASP A 217 3.64 17.90 -6.24
C ASP A 217 3.89 18.30 -7.70
N VAL A 218 3.41 17.47 -8.62
CA VAL A 218 3.61 17.63 -10.06
C VAL A 218 2.26 17.66 -10.76
N VAL A 219 2.13 18.54 -11.74
CA VAL A 219 0.97 18.58 -12.65
C VAL A 219 1.42 18.06 -14.02
N ILE A 220 0.72 17.06 -14.55
CA ILE A 220 0.94 16.60 -15.91
C ILE A 220 0.34 17.66 -16.85
N LYS A 221 1.20 18.43 -17.51
CA LYS A 221 0.75 19.29 -18.61
C LYS A 221 0.34 18.43 -19.80
N GLU A 222 -0.67 18.87 -20.53
CA GLU A 222 -1.15 18.26 -21.77
C GLU A 222 -0.10 18.30 -22.85
#